data_b8e39f1b7701a0f92e5f0adcab1caf74
#
_entry.id   b8e39f1b7701a0f92e5f0adcab1caf74
#
_cell.length_a   1.000
_cell.length_b   1.000
_cell.length_c   1.000
_cell.angle_alpha   90.00
_cell.angle_beta   90.00
_cell.angle_gamma   90.00
#
_symmetry.space_group_name_H-M   'P 1'
#
loop_
_entity.id
_entity.type
_entity.pdbx_description
1 polymer ?
#
loop_
_entity_poly.entity_id
_entity_poly.type
_entity_poly.pdbx_seq_one_letter_code
_entity_poly.pdbx_strand_id
1 'polypeptide(L)'
;NYSTFSLWDTYRAAHPLFTYTEPERVNDMVKSFIAFFEQNGRLPVWNFYGSETDMMIGYHAVPVIVDAYLKGIGDFDAEKALNACVATANLDSYRGIGLYKELGYIPYNVTDHYNAENWSLSKTLEYAFDDYCIAEMAKKMGKQDIADTFYKRSRNYRNLYNPETSFMQPRDDKGRFIKGF
;
A
#
# COMPACT_ATOMS: atom_id res chain seq x y z
N ASN A 1 18.13 -2.02 13.74
CA ASN A 1 17.40 -2.35 12.52
C ASN A 1 16.53 -3.58 12.73
N TYR A 2 15.32 -3.55 12.21
CA TYR A 2 14.39 -4.67 12.17
C TYR A 2 14.37 -5.24 10.74
N SER A 3 14.29 -6.54 10.58
CA SER A 3 14.53 -7.18 9.28
C SER A 3 13.47 -8.19 8.84
N THR A 4 12.48 -8.48 9.64
CA THR A 4 11.44 -9.45 9.28
C THR A 4 10.08 -8.88 9.64
N PHE A 5 9.26 -8.64 8.61
CA PHE A 5 7.95 -8.04 8.76
C PHE A 5 6.92 -8.81 7.93
N SER A 6 5.76 -9.00 8.51
CA SER A 6 4.56 -9.57 7.90
C SER A 6 3.49 -8.47 7.85
N LEU A 7 3.73 -7.46 6.99
CA LEU A 7 3.02 -6.18 7.10
C LEU A 7 1.53 -6.28 6.78
N TRP A 8 1.13 -7.18 5.87
CA TRP A 8 -0.27 -7.44 5.59
C TRP A 8 -1.06 -7.92 6.82
N ASP A 9 -0.38 -8.66 7.70
CA ASP A 9 -0.98 -9.11 8.97
C ASP A 9 -0.95 -8.02 10.03
N THR A 10 0.20 -7.39 10.21
CA THR A 10 0.52 -6.59 11.39
C THR A 10 0.03 -5.15 11.33
N TYR A 11 -0.18 -4.59 10.12
CA TYR A 11 -0.70 -3.22 9.99
C TYR A 11 -2.10 -3.06 10.59
N ARG A 12 -2.88 -4.14 10.64
CA ARG A 12 -4.29 -4.14 11.08
C ARG A 12 -4.44 -3.82 12.57
N ALA A 13 -3.56 -4.36 13.40
CA ALA A 13 -3.66 -4.21 14.85
C ALA A 13 -2.32 -4.12 15.57
N ALA A 14 -1.33 -4.96 15.26
CA ALA A 14 -0.08 -5.02 16.01
C ALA A 14 0.71 -3.72 15.95
N HIS A 15 0.95 -3.16 14.76
CA HIS A 15 1.64 -1.88 14.63
C HIS A 15 0.85 -0.72 15.25
N PRO A 16 -0.47 -0.57 15.03
CA PRO A 16 -1.28 0.41 15.78
C PRO A 16 -1.18 0.28 17.31
N LEU A 17 -1.15 -0.95 17.84
CA LEU A 17 -0.95 -1.18 19.27
C LEU A 17 0.45 -0.72 19.73
N PHE A 18 1.49 -1.02 18.97
CA PHE A 18 2.86 -0.62 19.29
C PHE A 18 3.03 0.90 19.37
N THR A 19 2.22 1.69 18.70
CA THR A 19 2.25 3.15 18.85
C THR A 19 1.91 3.63 20.27
N TYR A 20 1.22 2.81 21.06
CA TYR A 20 0.90 3.08 22.47
C TYR A 20 1.85 2.39 23.45
N THR A 21 2.24 1.16 23.14
CA THR A 21 3.04 0.34 24.07
C THR A 21 4.54 0.48 23.88
N GLU A 22 5.00 0.73 22.66
CA GLU A 22 6.42 0.71 22.28
C GLU A 22 6.76 1.81 21.24
N PRO A 23 6.42 3.10 21.49
CA PRO A 23 6.55 4.16 20.48
C PRO A 23 7.99 4.35 19.98
N GLU A 24 8.99 4.13 20.82
CA GLU A 24 10.41 4.23 20.42
C GLU A 24 10.77 3.14 19.39
N ARG A 25 10.24 1.92 19.59
CA ARG A 25 10.45 0.83 18.62
C ARG A 25 9.76 1.07 17.30
N VAL A 26 8.60 1.75 17.31
CA VAL A 26 7.91 2.14 16.08
C VAL A 26 8.80 3.06 15.23
N ASN A 27 9.46 4.05 15.85
CA ASN A 27 10.44 4.89 15.15
C ASN A 27 11.54 4.05 14.49
N ASP A 28 12.10 3.09 15.21
CA ASP A 28 13.17 2.22 14.70
C ASP A 28 12.69 1.32 13.55
N MET A 29 11.45 0.84 13.62
CA MET A 29 10.81 0.08 12.54
C MET A 29 10.66 0.94 11.29
N VAL A 30 10.14 2.16 11.42
CA VAL A 30 10.00 3.10 10.30
C VAL A 30 11.35 3.46 9.68
N LYS A 31 12.38 3.71 10.51
CA LYS A 31 13.77 3.92 10.04
C LYS A 31 14.28 2.71 9.25
N SER A 32 13.92 1.50 9.68
CA SER A 32 14.28 0.26 8.96
C SER A 32 13.56 0.14 7.61
N PHE A 33 12.30 0.57 7.52
CA PHE A 33 11.56 0.62 6.24
C PHE A 33 12.18 1.62 5.25
N ILE A 34 12.58 2.80 5.75
CA ILE A 34 13.26 3.81 4.93
C ILE A 34 14.60 3.28 4.42
N ALA A 35 15.39 2.67 5.29
CA ALA A 35 16.66 2.04 4.89
C ALA A 35 16.46 0.92 3.88
N PHE A 36 15.41 0.12 4.02
CA PHE A 36 15.04 -0.90 3.04
C PHE A 36 14.68 -0.28 1.69
N PHE A 37 13.91 0.80 1.70
CA PHE A 37 13.57 1.55 0.49
C PHE A 37 14.81 2.09 -0.22
N GLU A 38 15.75 2.69 0.52
CA GLU A 38 17.00 3.23 -0.03
C GLU A 38 17.85 2.15 -0.73
N GLN A 39 17.76 0.90 -0.28
CA GLN A 39 18.50 -0.23 -0.84
C GLN A 39 17.79 -0.92 -2.00
N ASN A 40 16.46 -0.96 -1.97
CA ASN A 40 15.65 -1.80 -2.87
C ASN A 40 14.76 -1.00 -3.83
N GLY A 41 14.67 0.34 -3.67
CA GLY A 41 13.83 1.21 -4.49
C GLY A 41 12.33 1.14 -4.20
N ARG A 42 11.91 0.34 -3.21
CA ARG A 42 10.53 0.23 -2.73
C ARG A 42 10.47 -0.14 -1.25
N LEU A 43 9.37 0.16 -0.59
CA LEU A 43 9.13 -0.24 0.80
C LEU A 43 8.95 -1.75 0.93
N PRO A 44 9.24 -2.33 2.12
CA PRO A 44 9.06 -3.76 2.34
C PRO A 44 7.57 -4.15 2.32
N VAL A 45 7.30 -5.38 1.91
CA VAL A 45 5.97 -6.02 1.96
C VAL A 45 5.99 -7.18 2.96
N TRP A 46 6.88 -8.14 2.73
CA TRP A 46 7.06 -9.31 3.58
C TRP A 46 8.51 -9.82 3.49
N ASN A 47 9.43 -9.04 4.05
CA ASN A 47 10.84 -9.37 3.97
C ASN A 47 11.24 -10.47 4.96
N PHE A 48 12.03 -11.42 4.48
CA PHE A 48 12.49 -12.57 5.22
C PHE A 48 13.92 -12.95 4.81
N TYR A 49 14.78 -13.26 5.79
CA TYR A 49 16.20 -13.56 5.56
C TYR A 49 16.94 -12.51 4.71
N GLY A 50 16.64 -11.23 4.91
CA GLY A 50 17.30 -10.13 4.20
C GLY A 50 16.81 -9.92 2.76
N SER A 51 15.82 -10.69 2.30
CA SER A 51 15.21 -10.56 0.98
C SER A 51 13.71 -10.28 1.07
N GLU A 52 13.18 -9.56 0.09
CA GLU A 52 11.75 -9.40 -0.06
C GLU A 52 11.14 -10.66 -0.67
N THR A 53 10.08 -11.18 -0.09
CA THR A 53 9.40 -12.37 -0.58
C THR A 53 8.16 -12.06 -1.39
N ASP A 54 7.68 -10.81 -1.35
CA ASP A 54 6.43 -10.37 -1.97
C ASP A 54 5.20 -11.20 -1.57
N MET A 55 5.27 -11.83 -0.41
CA MET A 55 4.15 -12.58 0.15
C MET A 55 3.02 -11.62 0.49
N MET A 56 1.80 -11.99 0.13
CA MET A 56 0.59 -11.19 0.32
C MET A 56 0.55 -9.92 -0.55
N ILE A 57 -0.50 -9.16 -0.43
CA ILE A 57 -0.84 -8.01 -1.29
C ILE A 57 -0.65 -6.68 -0.54
N GLY A 58 -0.81 -5.58 -1.25
CA GLY A 58 -0.66 -4.23 -0.69
C GLY A 58 0.79 -3.76 -0.58
N TYR A 59 0.97 -2.53 -0.14
CA TYR A 59 2.25 -1.94 0.25
C TYR A 59 2.16 -1.40 1.68
N HIS A 60 1.80 -2.29 2.61
CA HIS A 60 1.35 -1.97 3.97
C HIS A 60 2.42 -1.47 4.94
N ALA A 61 3.66 -1.26 4.50
CA ALA A 61 4.57 -0.36 5.22
C ALA A 61 4.02 1.07 5.26
N VAL A 62 3.24 1.46 4.24
CA VAL A 62 2.62 2.79 4.15
C VAL A 62 1.70 3.08 5.34
N PRO A 63 0.64 2.30 5.63
CA PRO A 63 -0.21 2.60 6.79
C PRO A 63 0.54 2.60 8.11
N VAL A 64 1.59 1.79 8.27
CA VAL A 64 2.42 1.79 9.49
C VAL A 64 3.18 3.10 9.64
N ILE A 65 3.83 3.58 8.58
CA ILE A 65 4.55 4.86 8.56
C ILE A 65 3.58 6.02 8.84
N VAL A 66 2.44 6.01 8.15
CA VAL A 66 1.45 7.09 8.23
C VAL A 66 0.79 7.14 9.60
N ASP A 67 0.41 6.00 10.17
CA ASP A 67 -0.17 5.94 11.52
C ASP A 67 0.79 6.49 12.57
N ALA A 68 2.06 6.09 12.52
CA ALA A 68 3.11 6.63 13.37
C ALA A 68 3.21 8.16 13.26
N TYR A 69 3.33 8.67 12.03
CA TYR A 69 3.45 10.10 11.78
C TYR A 69 2.23 10.89 12.25
N LEU A 70 1.02 10.41 11.96
CA LEU A 70 -0.23 11.09 12.34
C LEU A 70 -0.41 11.12 13.86
N LYS A 71 0.07 10.13 14.59
CA LYS A 71 0.07 10.07 16.06
C LYS A 71 1.20 10.87 16.73
N GLY A 72 2.06 11.50 15.93
CA GLY A 72 3.16 12.32 16.44
C GLY A 72 4.42 11.53 16.82
N ILE A 73 4.50 10.27 16.45
CA ILE A 73 5.71 9.46 16.53
C ILE A 73 6.55 9.84 15.30
N GLY A 74 7.53 10.72 15.44
CA GLY A 74 8.17 11.37 14.29
C GLY A 74 9.68 11.55 14.44
N ASP A 75 10.38 10.70 15.20
CA ASP A 75 11.85 10.71 15.24
C ASP A 75 12.44 9.95 14.04
N PHE A 76 11.90 10.21 12.86
CA PHE A 76 12.38 9.77 11.56
C PHE A 76 12.20 10.89 10.53
N ASP A 77 12.91 10.81 9.41
CA ASP A 77 12.79 11.78 8.32
C ASP A 77 11.43 11.63 7.60
N ALA A 78 10.47 12.48 7.94
CA ALA A 78 9.12 12.42 7.39
C ALA A 78 9.06 12.71 5.87
N GLU A 79 9.96 13.57 5.34
CA GLU A 79 10.04 13.83 3.89
C GLU A 79 10.52 12.59 3.15
N LYS A 80 11.57 11.94 3.64
CA LYS A 80 12.03 10.67 3.08
C LYS A 80 10.97 9.58 3.18
N ALA A 81 10.27 9.50 4.31
CA ALA A 81 9.20 8.52 4.52
C ALA A 81 8.05 8.72 3.52
N LEU A 82 7.57 9.95 3.34
CA LEU A 82 6.54 10.25 2.35
C LEU A 82 7.02 9.94 0.92
N ASN A 83 8.25 10.34 0.59
CA ASN A 83 8.84 10.04 -0.73
C ASN A 83 8.93 8.54 -0.98
N ALA A 84 9.30 7.74 0.01
CA ALA A 84 9.34 6.28 -0.09
C ALA A 84 7.93 5.68 -0.33
N CYS A 85 6.91 6.19 0.37
CA CYS A 85 5.52 5.80 0.17
C CYS A 85 5.05 6.11 -1.25
N VAL A 86 5.26 7.35 -1.72
CA VAL A 86 4.87 7.81 -3.05
C VAL A 86 5.59 7.04 -4.14
N ALA A 87 6.90 6.81 -4.01
CA ALA A 87 7.69 6.05 -4.98
C ALA A 87 7.21 4.60 -5.07
N THR A 88 6.98 3.93 -3.94
CA THR A 88 6.47 2.56 -3.89
C THR A 88 5.10 2.46 -4.58
N ALA A 89 4.18 3.37 -4.27
CA ALA A 89 2.84 3.41 -4.84
C ALA A 89 2.81 3.81 -6.34
N ASN A 90 3.92 4.25 -6.90
CA ASN A 90 4.06 4.65 -8.31
C ASN A 90 4.98 3.73 -9.12
N LEU A 91 5.41 2.61 -8.59
CA LEU A 91 6.28 1.66 -9.30
C LEU A 91 5.46 0.84 -10.30
N ASP A 92 5.31 1.35 -11.52
CA ASP A 92 4.42 0.82 -12.57
C ASP A 92 4.70 -0.65 -12.94
N SER A 93 5.95 -1.05 -12.89
CA SER A 93 6.38 -2.43 -13.19
C SER A 93 6.06 -3.43 -12.08
N TYR A 94 5.57 -2.97 -10.92
CA TYR A 94 5.38 -3.81 -9.76
C TYR A 94 3.92 -4.18 -9.55
N ARG A 95 3.60 -5.46 -9.55
CA ARG A 95 2.37 -6.11 -9.08
C ARG A 95 1.06 -5.43 -9.54
N GLY A 96 1.02 -4.99 -10.80
CA GLY A 96 -0.17 -4.41 -11.41
C GLY A 96 -0.44 -2.93 -11.07
N ILE A 97 0.50 -2.23 -10.41
CA ILE A 97 0.34 -0.80 -10.06
C ILE A 97 0.14 0.06 -11.31
N GLY A 98 0.84 -0.21 -12.42
CA GLY A 98 0.66 0.51 -13.67
C GLY A 98 -0.78 0.44 -14.17
N LEU A 99 -1.35 -0.76 -14.23
CA LEU A 99 -2.76 -0.97 -14.63
C LEU A 99 -3.75 -0.35 -13.62
N TYR A 100 -3.47 -0.48 -12.33
CA TYR A 100 -4.27 0.16 -11.28
C TYR A 100 -4.32 1.68 -11.44
N LYS A 101 -3.22 2.31 -11.83
CA LYS A 101 -3.15 3.76 -12.08
C LYS A 101 -3.88 4.15 -13.37
N GLU A 102 -3.74 3.36 -14.43
CA GLU A 102 -4.32 3.63 -15.74
C GLU A 102 -5.83 3.39 -15.77
N LEU A 103 -6.27 2.22 -15.32
CA LEU A 103 -7.67 1.78 -15.43
C LEU A 103 -8.51 2.08 -14.18
N GLY A 104 -7.86 2.39 -13.06
CA GLY A 104 -8.52 2.53 -11.76
C GLY A 104 -8.82 1.19 -11.07
N TYR A 105 -8.29 0.08 -11.57
CA TYR A 105 -8.35 -1.26 -10.98
C TYR A 105 -7.37 -2.18 -11.69
N ILE A 106 -7.08 -3.33 -11.09
CA ILE A 106 -6.28 -4.39 -11.72
C ILE A 106 -7.25 -5.38 -12.39
N PRO A 107 -7.14 -5.61 -13.72
CA PRO A 107 -8.01 -6.55 -14.43
C PRO A 107 -7.80 -8.00 -13.99
N TYR A 108 -8.90 -8.76 -13.91
CA TYR A 108 -8.89 -10.17 -13.51
C TYR A 108 -8.10 -11.06 -14.49
N ASN A 109 -8.17 -10.78 -15.78
CA ASN A 109 -7.59 -11.61 -16.84
C ASN A 109 -6.17 -11.20 -17.23
N VAL A 110 -5.57 -10.24 -16.52
CA VAL A 110 -4.19 -9.82 -16.74
C VAL A 110 -3.33 -10.34 -15.60
N THR A 111 -2.44 -11.27 -15.88
CA THR A 111 -1.44 -11.76 -14.94
C THR A 111 -0.18 -10.92 -15.04
N ASP A 112 0.31 -10.40 -13.95
CA ASP A 112 1.66 -9.87 -13.88
C ASP A 112 2.67 -11.00 -13.61
N HIS A 113 3.94 -10.74 -13.89
CA HIS A 113 5.01 -11.73 -13.77
C HIS A 113 5.24 -12.27 -12.34
N TYR A 114 4.70 -11.59 -11.34
CA TYR A 114 4.93 -11.90 -9.92
C TYR A 114 3.84 -12.77 -9.29
N ASN A 115 2.70 -12.93 -9.96
CA ASN A 115 1.59 -13.68 -9.38
C ASN A 115 0.89 -14.54 -10.42
N ALA A 116 1.17 -15.83 -10.35
CA ALA A 116 0.33 -16.85 -10.98
C ALA A 116 -1.10 -16.81 -10.40
N GLU A 117 -1.27 -16.20 -9.25
CA GLU A 117 -2.54 -16.05 -8.54
C GLU A 117 -3.16 -14.70 -8.85
N ASN A 118 -4.38 -14.74 -9.31
CA ASN A 118 -5.09 -13.55 -9.72
C ASN A 118 -5.83 -12.90 -8.55
N TRP A 119 -5.11 -12.17 -7.71
CA TRP A 119 -5.70 -11.39 -6.61
C TRP A 119 -6.07 -9.95 -7.00
N SER A 120 -6.50 -9.76 -8.23
CA SER A 120 -6.76 -8.44 -8.81
C SER A 120 -7.73 -7.59 -7.98
N LEU A 121 -8.82 -8.21 -7.51
CA LEU A 121 -9.80 -7.57 -6.62
C LEU A 121 -9.13 -7.11 -5.33
N SER A 122 -8.53 -8.03 -4.60
CA SER A 122 -7.92 -7.76 -3.30
C SER A 122 -6.79 -6.73 -3.40
N LYS A 123 -5.91 -6.85 -4.41
CA LYS A 123 -4.85 -5.86 -4.67
C LYS A 123 -5.43 -4.45 -4.87
N THR A 124 -6.47 -4.33 -5.68
CA THR A 124 -7.11 -3.03 -5.94
C THR A 124 -7.67 -2.41 -4.66
N LEU A 125 -8.31 -3.20 -3.81
CA LEU A 125 -8.87 -2.73 -2.54
C LEU A 125 -7.78 -2.30 -1.56
N GLU A 126 -6.73 -3.09 -1.41
CA GLU A 126 -5.62 -2.78 -0.50
C GLU A 126 -4.81 -1.57 -0.98
N TYR A 127 -4.54 -1.46 -2.28
CA TYR A 127 -3.87 -0.27 -2.84
C TYR A 127 -4.69 1.00 -2.64
N ALA A 128 -6.02 0.93 -2.77
CA ALA A 128 -6.88 2.08 -2.52
C ALA A 128 -6.84 2.54 -1.05
N PHE A 129 -6.71 1.61 -0.11
CA PHE A 129 -6.52 1.92 1.30
C PHE A 129 -5.13 2.54 1.57
N ASP A 130 -4.08 1.94 1.04
CA ASP A 130 -2.72 2.44 1.19
C ASP A 130 -2.59 3.86 0.59
N ASP A 131 -3.20 4.11 -0.56
CA ASP A 131 -3.27 5.43 -1.20
C ASP A 131 -3.97 6.47 -0.32
N TYR A 132 -5.05 6.09 0.37
CA TYR A 132 -5.71 6.97 1.33
C TYR A 132 -4.75 7.37 2.46
N CYS A 133 -3.97 6.44 2.97
CA CYS A 133 -2.97 6.72 4.00
C CYS A 133 -1.92 7.72 3.50
N ILE A 134 -1.40 7.55 2.27
CA ILE A 134 -0.45 8.51 1.66
C ILE A 134 -1.07 9.91 1.59
N ALA A 135 -2.33 9.99 1.15
CA ALA A 135 -3.04 11.27 1.05
C ALA A 135 -3.15 11.99 2.40
N GLU A 136 -3.48 11.27 3.47
CA GLU A 136 -3.58 11.83 4.82
C GLU A 136 -2.24 12.37 5.33
N MET A 137 -1.15 11.63 5.12
CA MET A 137 0.19 12.08 5.49
C MET A 137 0.60 13.32 4.68
N ALA A 138 0.42 13.28 3.36
CA ALA A 138 0.74 14.39 2.47
C ALA A 138 -0.02 15.65 2.84
N LYS A 139 -1.33 15.53 3.12
CA LYS A 139 -2.17 16.63 3.59
C LYS A 139 -1.64 17.25 4.89
N LYS A 140 -1.31 16.42 5.87
CA LYS A 140 -0.75 16.89 7.15
C LYS A 140 0.59 17.60 6.97
N MET A 141 1.39 17.21 5.97
CA MET A 141 2.65 17.84 5.59
C MET A 141 2.48 19.07 4.70
N GLY A 142 1.26 19.45 4.31
CA GLY A 142 1.00 20.58 3.40
C GLY A 142 1.33 20.31 1.93
N LYS A 143 1.50 19.06 1.53
CA LYS A 143 1.81 18.62 0.16
C LYS A 143 0.50 18.38 -0.62
N GLN A 144 -0.22 19.44 -0.92
CA GLN A 144 -1.60 19.35 -1.42
C GLN A 144 -1.72 18.59 -2.75
N ASP A 145 -0.80 18.78 -3.70
CA ASP A 145 -0.84 18.10 -5.01
C ASP A 145 -0.73 16.56 -4.86
N ILE A 146 0.13 16.12 -3.93
CA ILE A 146 0.26 14.70 -3.60
C ILE A 146 -1.04 14.21 -2.95
N ALA A 147 -1.55 14.95 -1.97
CA ALA A 147 -2.78 14.59 -1.26
C ALA A 147 -3.95 14.43 -2.25
N ASP A 148 -4.18 15.38 -3.14
CA ASP A 148 -5.27 15.36 -4.11
C ASP A 148 -5.15 14.17 -5.07
N THR A 149 -3.94 13.89 -5.54
CA THR A 149 -3.66 12.74 -6.42
C THR A 149 -4.03 11.43 -5.74
N PHE A 150 -3.56 11.23 -4.51
CA PHE A 150 -3.77 9.99 -3.78
C PHE A 150 -5.19 9.87 -3.22
N TYR A 151 -5.87 10.96 -2.84
CA TYR A 151 -7.30 10.93 -2.53
C TYR A 151 -8.16 10.53 -3.73
N LYS A 152 -7.79 10.97 -4.94
CA LYS A 152 -8.48 10.50 -6.16
C LYS A 152 -8.29 9.00 -6.35
N ARG A 153 -7.05 8.52 -6.26
CA ARG A 153 -6.72 7.10 -6.42
C ARG A 153 -7.34 6.22 -5.34
N SER A 154 -7.38 6.68 -4.11
CA SER A 154 -7.98 5.95 -3.00
C SER A 154 -9.47 5.59 -3.22
N ARG A 155 -10.13 6.23 -4.18
CA ARG A 155 -11.53 5.95 -4.54
C ARG A 155 -11.67 4.84 -5.59
N ASN A 156 -10.57 4.30 -6.09
CA ASN A 156 -10.54 3.29 -7.14
C ASN A 156 -11.29 2.00 -6.75
N TYR A 157 -11.38 1.67 -5.45
CA TYR A 157 -12.20 0.56 -4.98
C TYR A 157 -13.65 0.59 -5.49
N ARG A 158 -14.20 1.78 -5.75
CA ARG A 158 -15.57 1.97 -6.26
C ARG A 158 -15.77 1.37 -7.64
N ASN A 159 -14.71 1.26 -8.43
CA ASN A 159 -14.78 0.67 -9.76
C ASN A 159 -15.07 -0.84 -9.72
N LEU A 160 -14.87 -1.47 -8.58
CA LEU A 160 -15.13 -2.91 -8.38
C LEU A 160 -16.42 -3.19 -7.64
N TYR A 161 -17.16 -2.17 -7.20
CA TYR A 161 -18.48 -2.35 -6.63
C TYR A 161 -19.50 -2.63 -7.74
N ASN A 162 -20.17 -3.80 -7.66
CA ASN A 162 -21.25 -4.16 -8.58
C ASN A 162 -22.59 -3.86 -7.93
N PRO A 163 -23.36 -2.86 -8.42
CA PRO A 163 -24.64 -2.50 -7.84
C PRO A 163 -25.72 -3.58 -8.02
N GLU A 164 -25.59 -4.46 -9.03
CA GLU A 164 -26.56 -5.54 -9.27
C GLU A 164 -26.48 -6.63 -8.20
N THR A 165 -25.27 -6.92 -7.72
CA THR A 165 -25.03 -7.93 -6.69
C THR A 165 -24.84 -7.35 -5.30
N SER A 166 -24.58 -6.04 -5.18
CA SER A 166 -24.20 -5.33 -3.96
C SER A 166 -22.89 -5.83 -3.33
N PHE A 167 -21.99 -6.43 -4.13
CA PHE A 167 -20.70 -6.91 -3.71
C PHE A 167 -19.55 -6.30 -4.51
N MET A 168 -18.35 -6.34 -3.95
CA MET A 168 -17.12 -6.12 -4.70
C MET A 168 -16.88 -7.30 -5.63
N GLN A 169 -16.62 -7.01 -6.92
CA GLN A 169 -16.51 -8.03 -7.96
C GLN A 169 -15.40 -7.65 -8.94
N PRO A 170 -14.54 -8.59 -9.35
CA PRO A 170 -13.47 -8.28 -10.29
C PRO A 170 -14.01 -7.94 -11.67
N ARG A 171 -13.24 -7.12 -12.41
CA ARG A 171 -13.50 -6.78 -13.82
C ARG A 171 -12.41 -7.31 -14.73
N ASP A 172 -12.75 -7.57 -15.98
CA ASP A 172 -11.78 -7.83 -17.03
C ASP A 172 -11.13 -6.51 -17.55
N ASP A 173 -10.19 -6.65 -18.48
CA ASP A 173 -9.50 -5.53 -19.15
C ASP A 173 -10.43 -4.64 -20.01
N LYS A 174 -11.66 -5.09 -20.26
CA LYS A 174 -12.71 -4.33 -20.99
C LYS A 174 -13.73 -3.69 -20.04
N GLY A 175 -13.50 -3.75 -18.73
CA GLY A 175 -14.36 -3.16 -17.72
C GLY A 175 -15.62 -3.96 -17.38
N ARG A 176 -15.75 -5.20 -17.84
CA ARG A 176 -16.92 -6.05 -17.59
C ARG A 176 -16.71 -6.84 -16.29
N PHE A 177 -17.75 -6.93 -15.47
CA PHE A 177 -17.72 -7.79 -14.29
C PHE A 177 -17.62 -9.26 -14.68
N ILE A 178 -16.77 -10.01 -13.95
CA ILE A 178 -16.61 -11.45 -14.15
C ILE A 178 -17.86 -12.18 -13.64
N LYS A 179 -18.48 -12.99 -14.50
CA LYS A 179 -19.64 -13.79 -14.13
C LYS A 179 -19.25 -15.04 -13.34
N GLY A 180 -20.07 -15.43 -12.39
CA GLY A 180 -19.87 -16.63 -11.60
C GLY A 180 -18.77 -16.50 -10.53
N PHE A 181 -18.45 -15.30 -10.17
CA PHE A 181 -17.52 -14.98 -9.08
C PHE A 181 -18.24 -14.96 -7.74
#